data_63c7902143eb91fdc917c031b5b40b6c
#
_entry.id   63c7902143eb91fdc917c031b5b40b6c
#
_cell.length_a   1.000
_cell.length_b   1.000
_cell.length_c   1.000
_cell.angle_alpha   90.00
_cell.angle_beta   90.00
_cell.angle_gamma   90.00
#
_symmetry.space_group_name_H-M   'P 1'
#
loop_
_entity.id
_entity.type
_entity.pdbx_description
1 polymer ?
#
loop_
_entity_poly.entity_id
_entity_poly.type
_entity_poly.pdbx_seq_one_letter_code
_entity_poly.pdbx_strand_id
1 'polypeptide(L)'
;MNKAQKKFMAGASIIVLAIGYLIFTGVNTSGSYYYTVSEVQSMGPKAKDIFLRLEGSVLPGSIANDAANLRLRFRIVDKSRQSMQVEYKGTAPDKFQDETSVVVEGRLDDSGTLVATKLLTSCPSRYDAAKEMKEAS
;
A
#
# COMPACT_ATOMS: atom_id res chain seq x y z
N MET A 1 5.03 49.15 20.53
CA MET A 1 5.63 48.31 19.48
C MET A 1 6.19 49.20 18.38
N ASN A 2 7.48 49.09 18.13
CA ASN A 2 8.14 49.88 17.10
C ASN A 2 7.73 49.40 15.69
N LYS A 3 7.80 50.32 14.73
CA LYS A 3 7.44 50.00 13.32
C LYS A 3 8.24 48.82 12.76
N ALA A 4 9.49 48.67 13.19
CA ALA A 4 10.38 47.56 12.83
C ALA A 4 9.88 46.22 13.40
N GLN A 5 9.39 46.21 14.63
CA GLN A 5 8.83 45.01 15.29
C GLN A 5 7.55 44.53 14.59
N LYS A 6 6.70 45.47 14.15
CA LYS A 6 5.49 45.13 13.42
C LYS A 6 5.81 44.48 12.09
N LYS A 7 6.82 44.98 11.36
CA LYS A 7 7.27 44.41 10.10
C LYS A 7 7.86 43.01 10.31
N PHE A 8 8.63 42.83 11.38
CA PHE A 8 9.24 41.54 11.70
C PHE A 8 8.14 40.52 12.07
N MET A 9 7.19 40.89 12.89
CA MET A 9 6.06 40.02 13.26
C MET A 9 5.20 39.65 12.06
N ALA A 10 4.96 40.57 11.14
CA ALA A 10 4.21 40.28 9.91
C ALA A 10 4.96 39.27 9.04
N GLY A 11 6.26 39.44 8.87
CA GLY A 11 7.09 38.47 8.14
C GLY A 11 7.10 37.07 8.79
N ALA A 12 7.28 37.03 10.10
CA ALA A 12 7.26 35.76 10.85
C ALA A 12 5.90 35.06 10.74
N SER A 13 4.82 35.82 10.79
CA SER A 13 3.45 35.28 10.63
C SER A 13 3.24 34.64 9.24
N ILE A 14 3.73 35.28 8.19
CA ILE A 14 3.65 34.75 6.82
C ILE A 14 4.40 33.43 6.70
N ILE A 15 5.59 33.34 7.29
CA ILE A 15 6.41 32.12 7.27
C ILE A 15 5.69 30.99 8.01
N VAL A 16 5.14 31.25 9.17
CA VAL A 16 4.40 30.24 9.95
C VAL A 16 3.17 29.74 9.17
N LEU A 17 2.42 30.67 8.54
CA LEU A 17 1.28 30.30 7.72
C LEU A 17 1.69 29.46 6.50
N ALA A 18 2.79 29.82 5.84
CA ALA A 18 3.30 29.05 4.71
C ALA A 18 3.73 27.64 5.12
N ILE A 19 4.43 27.49 6.23
CA ILE A 19 4.84 26.19 6.76
C ILE A 19 3.61 25.36 7.14
N GLY A 20 2.65 25.96 7.83
CA GLY A 20 1.40 25.30 8.18
C GLY A 20 0.63 24.82 6.95
N TYR A 21 0.57 25.62 5.91
CA TYR A 21 -0.04 25.25 4.64
C TYR A 21 0.67 24.08 3.96
N LEU A 22 2.00 24.12 3.94
CA LEU A 22 2.80 23.02 3.36
C LEU A 22 2.63 21.71 4.14
N ILE A 23 2.60 21.77 5.46
CA ILE A 23 2.35 20.59 6.30
C ILE A 23 0.95 20.04 6.02
N PHE A 24 -0.05 20.91 5.97
CA PHE A 24 -1.43 20.50 5.72
C PHE A 24 -1.60 19.82 4.35
N THR A 25 -1.01 20.41 3.30
CA THR A 25 -1.06 19.82 1.95
C THR A 25 -0.20 18.57 1.85
N GLY A 26 0.95 18.54 2.52
CA GLY A 26 1.83 17.38 2.56
C GLY A 26 1.18 16.17 3.20
N VAL A 27 0.50 16.34 4.32
CA VAL A 27 -0.19 15.24 5.01
C VAL A 27 -1.32 14.67 4.15
N ASN A 28 -2.04 15.53 3.43
CA ASN A 28 -3.13 15.07 2.57
C ASN A 28 -2.65 14.37 1.29
N THR A 29 -1.44 14.67 0.83
CA THR A 29 -0.89 14.12 -0.42
C THR A 29 -0.01 12.90 -0.18
N SER A 30 0.50 12.73 1.02
CA SER A 30 1.40 11.62 1.38
C SER A 30 0.66 10.31 1.69
N GLY A 31 -0.49 10.10 1.09
CA GLY A 31 -1.32 8.92 1.29
C GLY A 31 -0.81 7.63 0.64
N SER A 32 0.50 7.44 0.57
CA SER A 32 1.07 6.14 0.21
C SER A 32 1.17 5.26 1.44
N TYR A 33 0.08 5.16 2.18
CA TYR A 33 0.01 4.20 3.27
C TYR A 33 -0.15 2.79 2.71
N TYR A 34 0.69 1.90 3.18
CA TYR A 34 0.48 0.48 2.99
C TYR A 34 -0.65 0.05 3.93
N TYR A 35 -1.68 -0.51 3.36
CA TYR A 35 -2.79 -1.06 4.11
C TYR A 35 -2.62 -2.56 4.27
N THR A 36 -3.06 -3.11 5.38
CA THR A 36 -3.22 -4.55 5.52
C THR A 36 -4.62 -4.95 5.07
N VAL A 37 -4.81 -6.23 4.80
CA VAL A 37 -6.13 -6.76 4.40
C VAL A 37 -7.18 -6.47 5.47
N SER A 38 -6.82 -6.67 6.74
CA SER A 38 -7.73 -6.41 7.86
C SER A 38 -8.14 -4.95 7.97
N GLU A 39 -7.21 -4.02 7.72
CA GLU A 39 -7.52 -2.58 7.72
C GLU A 39 -8.51 -2.21 6.62
N VAL A 40 -8.31 -2.74 5.41
CA VAL A 40 -9.22 -2.49 4.29
C VAL A 40 -10.61 -3.06 4.56
N GLN A 41 -10.69 -4.24 5.13
CA GLN A 41 -11.98 -4.85 5.49
C GLN A 41 -12.70 -4.04 6.57
N SER A 42 -11.99 -3.44 7.50
CA SER A 42 -12.57 -2.60 8.55
C SER A 42 -13.06 -1.25 8.03
N MET A 43 -12.51 -0.75 6.91
CA MET A 43 -12.97 0.50 6.29
C MET A 43 -14.37 0.39 5.67
N GLY A 44 -14.78 -0.80 5.27
CA GLY A 44 -16.06 -1.04 4.62
C GLY A 44 -16.18 -0.33 3.26
N PRO A 45 -17.34 0.31 2.94
CA PRO A 45 -17.58 0.93 1.64
C PRO A 45 -16.62 2.05 1.27
N LYS A 46 -16.01 2.71 2.25
CA LYS A 46 -15.05 3.81 2.02
C LYS A 46 -13.81 3.34 1.28
N ALA A 47 -13.42 2.08 1.43
CA ALA A 47 -12.26 1.52 0.77
C ALA A 47 -12.39 1.48 -0.76
N LYS A 48 -13.61 1.49 -1.30
CA LYS A 48 -13.85 1.48 -2.75
C LYS A 48 -13.48 2.78 -3.45
N ASP A 49 -13.52 3.89 -2.72
CA ASP A 49 -13.32 5.22 -3.28
C ASP A 49 -11.86 5.65 -3.28
N ILE A 50 -10.98 4.87 -2.67
CA ILE A 50 -9.56 5.21 -2.53
C ILE A 50 -8.67 4.23 -3.29
N PHE A 51 -7.53 4.74 -3.72
CA PHE A 51 -6.49 3.91 -4.31
C PHE A 51 -5.71 3.22 -3.19
N LEU A 52 -5.75 1.90 -3.18
CA LEU A 52 -5.18 1.07 -2.13
C LEU A 52 -3.84 0.49 -2.54
N ARG A 53 -2.93 0.46 -1.60
CA ARG A 53 -1.68 -0.27 -1.70
C ARG A 53 -1.64 -1.29 -0.58
N LEU A 54 -1.84 -2.56 -0.94
CA LEU A 54 -1.91 -3.66 0.01
C LEU A 54 -0.63 -4.48 0.00
N GLU A 55 -0.16 -4.78 1.19
CA GLU A 55 0.95 -5.69 1.40
C GLU A 55 0.43 -6.99 2.02
N GLY A 56 0.90 -8.12 1.51
CA GLY A 56 0.53 -9.42 2.03
C GLY A 56 1.32 -10.52 1.35
N SER A 57 1.03 -11.75 1.73
CA SER A 57 1.62 -12.94 1.10
C SER A 57 0.59 -13.65 0.26
N VAL A 58 1.02 -14.27 -0.82
CA VAL A 58 0.14 -15.06 -1.68
C VAL A 58 -0.28 -16.33 -0.93
N LEU A 59 -1.59 -16.52 -0.79
CA LEU A 59 -2.13 -17.72 -0.16
C LEU A 59 -1.84 -18.96 -1.00
N PRO A 60 -1.22 -20.02 -0.45
CA PRO A 60 -0.93 -21.24 -1.20
C PRO A 60 -2.17 -21.87 -1.81
N GLY A 61 -2.07 -22.28 -3.07
CA GLY A 61 -3.17 -22.92 -3.81
C GLY A 61 -4.24 -21.96 -4.33
N SER A 62 -4.06 -20.64 -4.15
CA SER A 62 -5.04 -19.65 -4.60
C SER A 62 -4.76 -19.08 -5.99
N ILE A 63 -3.58 -19.32 -6.54
CA ILE A 63 -3.16 -18.77 -7.82
C ILE A 63 -3.94 -19.41 -8.97
N ALA A 64 -4.64 -18.57 -9.73
CA ALA A 64 -5.31 -18.95 -10.97
C ALA A 64 -4.81 -18.03 -12.07
N ASN A 65 -3.95 -18.55 -12.94
CA ASN A 65 -3.39 -17.79 -14.04
C ASN A 65 -4.13 -18.10 -15.33
N ASP A 66 -4.86 -17.13 -15.85
CA ASP A 66 -5.49 -17.21 -17.15
C ASP A 66 -4.62 -16.48 -18.18
N ALA A 67 -3.68 -17.21 -18.76
CA ALA A 67 -2.75 -16.66 -19.74
C ALA A 67 -3.44 -16.22 -21.03
N ALA A 68 -4.55 -16.85 -21.41
CA ALA A 68 -5.30 -16.51 -22.62
C ALA A 68 -5.93 -15.12 -22.54
N ASN A 69 -6.46 -14.76 -21.38
CA ASN A 69 -7.10 -13.45 -21.12
C ASN A 69 -6.19 -12.47 -20.38
N LEU A 70 -4.94 -12.84 -20.12
CA LEU A 70 -3.98 -12.05 -19.35
C LEU A 70 -4.55 -11.62 -17.99
N ARG A 71 -5.20 -12.54 -17.30
CA ARG A 71 -5.76 -12.32 -15.97
C ARG A 71 -5.12 -13.24 -14.97
N LEU A 72 -4.62 -12.64 -13.89
CA LEU A 72 -4.06 -13.37 -12.77
C LEU A 72 -4.95 -13.15 -11.56
N ARG A 73 -5.47 -14.22 -11.00
CA ARG A 73 -6.29 -14.20 -9.78
C ARG A 73 -5.57 -14.96 -8.68
N PHE A 74 -5.56 -14.38 -7.51
CA PHE A 74 -4.98 -14.99 -6.34
C PHE A 74 -5.56 -14.35 -5.08
N ARG A 75 -5.28 -14.93 -3.94
CA ARG A 75 -5.65 -14.35 -2.66
C ARG A 75 -4.39 -13.94 -1.93
N ILE A 76 -4.43 -12.78 -1.31
CA ILE A 76 -3.40 -12.32 -0.40
C ILE A 76 -3.87 -12.49 1.04
N VAL A 77 -2.94 -12.80 1.91
CA VAL A 77 -3.21 -12.96 3.33
C VAL A 77 -2.25 -12.06 4.10
N ASP A 78 -2.76 -11.40 5.13
CA ASP A 78 -1.96 -10.58 6.01
C ASP A 78 -1.51 -11.36 7.26
N LYS A 79 -0.79 -10.69 8.14
CA LYS A 79 -0.32 -11.29 9.40
C LYS A 79 -1.45 -11.68 10.34
N SER A 80 -2.62 -11.07 10.20
CA SER A 80 -3.83 -11.39 10.97
C SER A 80 -4.62 -12.56 10.41
N ARG A 81 -4.11 -13.23 9.36
CA ARG A 81 -4.75 -14.32 8.63
C ARG A 81 -6.02 -13.91 7.90
N GLN A 82 -6.23 -12.62 7.68
CA GLN A 82 -7.30 -12.12 6.83
C GLN A 82 -6.87 -12.22 5.37
N SER A 83 -7.75 -12.68 4.51
CA SER A 83 -7.47 -12.84 3.10
C SER A 83 -8.39 -12.00 2.23
N MET A 84 -7.88 -11.60 1.06
CA MET A 84 -8.63 -10.81 0.09
C MET A 84 -8.34 -11.34 -1.32
N GLN A 85 -9.38 -11.41 -2.12
CA GLN A 85 -9.27 -11.78 -3.54
C GLN A 85 -8.65 -10.61 -4.31
N VAL A 86 -7.64 -10.91 -5.12
CA VAL A 86 -6.98 -9.95 -6.01
C VAL A 86 -7.10 -10.43 -7.45
N GLU A 87 -7.45 -9.52 -8.32
CA GLU A 87 -7.45 -9.75 -9.77
C GLU A 87 -6.47 -8.76 -10.40
N TYR A 88 -5.45 -9.29 -11.06
CA TYR A 88 -4.44 -8.49 -11.76
C TYR A 88 -4.56 -8.74 -13.25
N LYS A 89 -4.66 -7.65 -14.01
CA LYS A 89 -4.65 -7.72 -15.48
C LYS A 89 -3.23 -7.59 -15.97
N GLY A 90 -2.67 -8.67 -16.46
CA GLY A 90 -1.32 -8.70 -16.97
C GLY A 90 -0.65 -10.05 -16.75
N THR A 91 0.63 -10.11 -17.07
CA THR A 91 1.44 -11.30 -16.92
C THR A 91 1.98 -11.42 -15.48
N ALA A 92 1.97 -12.61 -14.93
CA ALA A 92 2.56 -12.86 -13.61
C ALA A 92 4.06 -12.50 -13.61
N PRO A 93 4.55 -11.80 -12.57
CA PRO A 93 5.98 -11.54 -12.43
C PRO A 93 6.79 -12.85 -12.31
N ASP A 94 8.06 -12.81 -12.71
CA ASP A 94 8.92 -13.99 -12.74
C ASP A 94 9.03 -14.72 -11.40
N LYS A 95 8.94 -13.99 -10.30
CA LYS A 95 9.09 -14.57 -8.96
C LYS A 95 7.76 -14.75 -8.24
N PHE A 96 6.66 -14.68 -8.97
CA PHE A 96 5.33 -14.85 -8.41
C PHE A 96 5.03 -16.33 -8.19
N GLN A 97 4.90 -16.70 -6.93
CA GLN A 97 4.62 -18.08 -6.51
C GLN A 97 3.89 -18.07 -5.17
N ASP A 98 3.49 -19.25 -4.70
CA ASP A 98 2.88 -19.39 -3.39
C ASP A 98 3.80 -18.86 -2.28
N GLU A 99 3.20 -18.24 -1.29
CA GLU A 99 3.86 -17.67 -0.11
C GLU A 99 4.79 -16.47 -0.41
N THR A 100 4.84 -16.01 -1.66
CA THR A 100 5.62 -14.82 -2.00
C THR A 100 4.98 -13.58 -1.40
N SER A 101 5.80 -12.71 -0.81
CA SER A 101 5.34 -11.40 -0.38
C SER A 101 5.11 -10.51 -1.59
N VAL A 102 3.94 -9.90 -1.64
CA VAL A 102 3.54 -9.05 -2.77
C VAL A 102 2.99 -7.73 -2.25
N VAL A 103 3.16 -6.71 -3.07
CA VAL A 103 2.50 -5.41 -2.89
C VAL A 103 1.61 -5.21 -4.11
N VAL A 104 0.33 -5.03 -3.89
CA VAL A 104 -0.66 -4.79 -4.95
C VAL A 104 -1.23 -3.41 -4.81
N GLU A 105 -1.31 -2.72 -5.94
CA GLU A 105 -1.89 -1.38 -6.01
C GLU A 105 -3.12 -1.41 -6.91
N GLY A 106 -4.21 -0.87 -6.43
CA GLY A 106 -5.45 -0.84 -7.19
C GLY A 106 -6.63 -0.35 -6.38
N ARG A 107 -7.82 -0.67 -6.86
CA ARG A 107 -9.08 -0.28 -6.24
C ARG A 107 -9.98 -1.50 -6.04
N LEU A 108 -10.80 -1.44 -5.02
CA LEU A 108 -11.82 -2.46 -4.80
C LEU A 108 -12.96 -2.28 -5.79
N ASP A 109 -13.46 -3.40 -6.30
CA ASP A 109 -14.69 -3.43 -7.07
C ASP A 109 -15.92 -3.61 -6.15
N ASP A 110 -17.11 -3.69 -6.75
CA ASP A 110 -18.34 -3.83 -6.00
C ASP A 110 -18.48 -5.18 -5.28
N SER A 111 -17.74 -6.19 -5.71
CA SER A 111 -17.74 -7.52 -5.09
C SER A 111 -16.74 -7.66 -3.93
N GLY A 112 -15.93 -6.64 -3.69
CA GLY A 112 -14.89 -6.67 -2.66
C GLY A 112 -13.56 -7.27 -3.14
N THR A 113 -13.41 -7.49 -4.44
CA THR A 113 -12.15 -7.92 -5.06
C THR A 113 -11.28 -6.73 -5.37
N LEU A 114 -10.00 -6.80 -5.02
CA LEU A 114 -9.04 -5.76 -5.38
C LEU A 114 -8.63 -5.93 -6.85
N VAL A 115 -9.04 -4.99 -7.68
CA VAL A 115 -8.59 -4.93 -9.07
C VAL A 115 -7.25 -4.20 -9.10
N ALA A 116 -6.18 -4.98 -9.18
CA ALA A 116 -4.82 -4.45 -9.16
C ALA A 116 -4.41 -3.93 -10.52
N THR A 117 -3.87 -2.73 -10.55
CA THR A 117 -3.25 -2.14 -11.73
C THR A 117 -1.73 -2.36 -11.73
N LYS A 118 -1.17 -2.65 -10.55
CA LYS A 118 0.25 -2.91 -10.40
C LYS A 118 0.47 -4.02 -9.38
N LEU A 119 1.35 -4.92 -9.70
CA LEU A 119 1.74 -6.04 -8.85
C LEU A 119 3.27 -6.07 -8.73
N LEU A 120 3.74 -5.95 -7.51
CA LEU A 120 5.16 -6.00 -7.19
C LEU A 120 5.42 -7.20 -6.28
N THR A 121 6.40 -8.01 -6.63
CA THR A 121 6.88 -9.05 -5.74
C THR A 121 8.04 -8.49 -4.93
N SER A 122 7.98 -8.64 -3.60
CA SER A 122 9.12 -8.33 -2.77
C SER A 122 9.89 -9.61 -2.51
N CYS A 123 11.13 -9.63 -2.97
CA CYS A 123 12.06 -10.65 -2.51
C CYS A 123 12.48 -10.28 -1.10
N PRO A 124 12.49 -11.24 -0.14
CA PRO A 124 13.12 -10.98 1.13
C PRO A 124 14.55 -10.53 0.84
N SER A 125 14.89 -9.33 1.28
CA SER A 125 16.25 -8.83 1.09
C SER A 125 17.22 -9.81 1.77
N ARG A 126 18.44 -9.92 1.27
CA ARG A 126 19.49 -10.74 1.90
C ARG A 126 19.64 -10.45 3.39
N TYR A 127 19.23 -9.27 3.79
CA TYR A 127 19.30 -8.80 5.16
C TYR A 127 18.30 -9.52 6.06
N ASP A 128 17.08 -9.75 5.59
CA ASP A 128 16.05 -10.44 6.34
C ASP A 128 16.32 -11.92 6.44
N ALA A 129 16.84 -12.53 5.38
CA ALA A 129 17.25 -13.95 5.38
C ALA A 129 18.41 -14.20 6.36
N ALA A 130 19.37 -13.28 6.44
CA ALA A 130 20.47 -13.38 7.40
C ALA A 130 19.99 -13.22 8.85
N LYS A 131 18.97 -12.39 9.08
CA LYS A 131 18.37 -12.19 10.38
C LYS A 131 17.57 -13.41 10.84
N GLU A 132 16.81 -14.02 9.94
CA GLU A 132 16.08 -15.25 10.22
C GLU A 132 17.02 -16.42 10.53
N MET A 133 18.11 -16.54 9.82
CA MET A 133 19.14 -17.55 10.10
C MET A 133 19.82 -17.33 11.46
N LYS A 134 19.97 -16.09 11.88
CA LYS A 134 20.56 -15.75 13.17
C LYS A 134 19.61 -16.05 14.34
N GLU A 135 18.31 -15.91 14.12
CA GLU A 135 17.29 -16.27 15.12
C GLU A 135 17.04 -17.77 15.19
N ALA A 136 17.29 -18.51 14.10
CA ALA A 136 17.15 -19.96 14.04
C ALA A 136 18.35 -20.73 14.63
N SER A 137 19.46 -20.05 14.85
CA SER A 137 20.65 -20.60 15.48
C SER A 137 20.81 -20.11 16.91
#